data_6d1566fe2b138c09facc2d7d598c7770
#
_entry.id   6d1566fe2b138c09facc2d7d598c7770
#
_cell.length_a   1.000
_cell.length_b   1.000
_cell.length_c   1.000
_cell.angle_alpha   90.00
_cell.angle_beta   90.00
_cell.angle_gamma   90.00
#
_symmetry.space_group_name_H-M   'P 1'
#
loop_
_entity.id
_entity.type
_entity.pdbx_description
1 polymer ?
#
loop_
_entity_poly.entity_id
_entity_poly.type
_entity_poly.pdbx_seq_one_letter_code
_entity_poly.pdbx_strand_id
1 'polypeptide(L)'
;MNNYKGQTLITTDGTTLLGADDKSGIAEIMTAIEYLTAHPEIKHGEIRVGFGPDEEIGVGADQFDAEDFDVDFAYTVDGGPLGELQYETFSAAGAEITFKGRNVHPGTAKGQMINALQLAIDFHNKLPEGARPELTEGYEGFYHLMNIDGTVEEASASYIIRDFETESFEKRKDLMKSIADQMNAELGSERVLLTLKDQYYNMKQVIEKDMTPITLAKEVMEDLGITPIIEPIRGGTDGSKISFMGIPTPNIFAGGENMHGRFEYVSLQTMERAVDTIIGIVTKK
;
A
#
# COMPACT_ATOMS: atom_id res chain seq x y z
N MET A 1 -15.02 -11.94 14.23
CA MET A 1 -15.22 -13.37 14.56
C MET A 1 -16.64 -13.89 14.31
N ASN A 2 -17.70 -13.10 14.47
CA ASN A 2 -19.08 -13.60 14.20
C ASN A 2 -19.29 -14.08 12.75
N ASN A 3 -18.60 -13.51 11.79
CA ASN A 3 -18.69 -13.86 10.36
C ASN A 3 -18.07 -15.25 10.06
N TYR A 4 -17.22 -15.77 10.94
CA TYR A 4 -16.49 -17.03 10.78
C TYR A 4 -17.04 -18.16 11.64
N LYS A 5 -18.27 -18.01 12.15
CA LYS A 5 -18.91 -19.05 12.95
C LYS A 5 -19.13 -20.33 12.15
N GLY A 6 -18.57 -21.44 12.62
CA GLY A 6 -18.62 -22.73 11.93
C GLY A 6 -17.50 -22.96 10.92
N GLN A 7 -16.54 -22.04 10.83
CA GLN A 7 -15.34 -22.18 10.00
C GLN A 7 -14.12 -22.58 10.84
N THR A 8 -13.11 -23.11 10.20
CA THR A 8 -11.82 -23.45 10.80
C THR A 8 -10.89 -22.24 10.66
N LEU A 9 -10.45 -21.68 11.78
CA LEU A 9 -9.48 -20.58 11.80
C LEU A 9 -8.08 -21.10 12.09
N ILE A 10 -7.13 -20.64 11.28
CA ILE A 10 -5.70 -20.86 11.48
C ILE A 10 -5.16 -19.63 12.21
N THR A 11 -4.49 -19.84 13.32
CA THR A 11 -3.93 -18.79 14.20
C THR A 11 -2.56 -19.19 14.72
N THR A 12 -1.84 -18.25 15.34
CA THR A 12 -0.65 -18.54 16.16
C THR A 12 -0.98 -18.39 17.64
N ASP A 13 -0.01 -18.70 18.49
CA ASP A 13 -0.07 -18.44 19.93
C ASP A 13 0.13 -16.96 20.30
N GLY A 14 0.36 -16.07 19.31
CA GLY A 14 0.56 -14.64 19.48
C GLY A 14 2.00 -14.24 19.87
N THR A 15 2.94 -15.19 19.91
CA THR A 15 4.37 -14.86 20.12
C THR A 15 5.07 -14.38 18.86
N THR A 16 4.54 -14.77 17.69
CA THR A 16 4.94 -14.29 16.36
C THR A 16 3.72 -13.91 15.55
N LEU A 17 3.91 -13.20 14.42
CA LEU A 17 2.88 -13.08 13.40
C LEU A 17 2.58 -14.47 12.81
N LEU A 18 1.35 -14.69 12.39
CA LEU A 18 0.99 -15.85 11.58
C LEU A 18 1.66 -15.76 10.20
N GLY A 19 1.66 -14.56 9.60
CA GLY A 19 2.08 -14.31 8.23
C GLY A 19 1.13 -14.98 7.24
N ALA A 20 -0.18 -14.94 7.52
CA ALA A 20 -1.20 -15.26 6.53
C ALA A 20 -1.07 -14.30 5.35
N ASP A 21 -0.71 -13.08 5.65
CA ASP A 21 -0.22 -12.05 4.76
C ASP A 21 1.30 -12.26 4.53
N ASP A 22 1.77 -12.81 3.34
CA ASP A 22 0.86 -13.39 2.33
C ASP A 22 1.16 -14.89 2.02
N LYS A 23 1.41 -15.69 3.06
CA LYS A 23 1.56 -17.14 2.87
C LYS A 23 0.25 -17.84 2.49
N SER A 24 -0.92 -17.22 2.79
CA SER A 24 -2.20 -17.73 2.34
C SER A 24 -2.32 -17.68 0.81
N GLY A 25 -2.02 -16.55 0.19
CA GLY A 25 -2.02 -16.42 -1.26
C GLY A 25 -1.02 -17.37 -1.95
N ILE A 26 0.18 -17.54 -1.39
CA ILE A 26 1.14 -18.54 -1.89
C ILE A 26 0.52 -19.96 -1.87
N ALA A 27 -0.09 -20.35 -0.75
CA ALA A 27 -0.71 -21.66 -0.62
C ALA A 27 -1.88 -21.85 -1.59
N GLU A 28 -2.68 -20.84 -1.78
CA GLU A 28 -3.83 -20.83 -2.71
C GLU A 28 -3.41 -20.96 -4.17
N ILE A 29 -2.43 -20.18 -4.60
CA ILE A 29 -1.84 -20.25 -5.95
C ILE A 29 -1.29 -21.66 -6.19
N MET A 30 -0.47 -22.18 -5.26
CA MET A 30 0.14 -23.49 -5.42
C MET A 30 -0.89 -24.62 -5.43
N THR A 31 -1.95 -24.52 -4.63
CA THR A 31 -3.04 -25.49 -4.61
C THR A 31 -3.84 -25.46 -5.92
N ALA A 32 -4.10 -24.28 -6.49
CA ALA A 32 -4.77 -24.14 -7.79
C ALA A 32 -3.93 -24.78 -8.92
N ILE A 33 -2.61 -24.58 -8.92
CA ILE A 33 -1.71 -25.17 -9.89
C ILE A 33 -1.64 -26.69 -9.73
N GLU A 34 -1.56 -27.19 -8.51
CA GLU A 34 -1.58 -28.64 -8.24
C GLU A 34 -2.87 -29.26 -8.78
N TYR A 35 -4.01 -28.63 -8.52
CA TYR A 35 -5.29 -29.08 -9.02
C TYR A 35 -5.35 -29.12 -10.53
N LEU A 36 -4.97 -28.05 -11.22
CA LEU A 36 -4.98 -27.97 -12.68
C LEU A 36 -4.01 -28.97 -13.32
N THR A 37 -2.87 -29.19 -12.70
CA THR A 37 -1.87 -30.20 -13.15
C THR A 37 -2.42 -31.63 -13.02
N ALA A 38 -3.19 -31.90 -11.97
CA ALA A 38 -3.82 -33.20 -11.75
C ALA A 38 -5.04 -33.44 -12.66
N HIS A 39 -5.61 -32.38 -13.27
CA HIS A 39 -6.80 -32.40 -14.11
C HIS A 39 -6.53 -31.84 -15.52
N PRO A 40 -5.71 -32.49 -16.35
CA PRO A 40 -5.32 -31.98 -17.67
C PRO A 40 -6.47 -31.86 -18.68
N GLU A 41 -7.64 -32.41 -18.37
CA GLU A 41 -8.88 -32.22 -19.14
C GLU A 41 -9.44 -30.80 -19.00
N ILE A 42 -9.12 -30.07 -17.94
CA ILE A 42 -9.52 -28.68 -17.72
C ILE A 42 -8.69 -27.79 -18.67
N LYS A 43 -9.40 -27.05 -19.52
CA LYS A 43 -8.78 -26.15 -20.49
C LYS A 43 -8.54 -24.77 -19.84
N HIS A 44 -7.32 -24.28 -19.95
CA HIS A 44 -6.92 -22.95 -19.52
C HIS A 44 -5.88 -22.36 -20.49
N GLY A 45 -5.63 -21.05 -20.41
CA GLY A 45 -4.54 -20.39 -21.11
C GLY A 45 -3.19 -20.66 -20.49
N GLU A 46 -2.16 -19.99 -20.97
CA GLU A 46 -0.85 -19.98 -20.28
C GLU A 46 -0.99 -19.30 -18.92
N ILE A 47 -0.40 -19.89 -17.90
CA ILE A 47 -0.40 -19.35 -16.52
C ILE A 47 1.05 -19.13 -16.13
N ARG A 48 1.36 -17.91 -15.74
CA ARG A 48 2.65 -17.55 -15.17
C ARG A 48 2.46 -17.16 -13.70
N VAL A 49 3.35 -17.62 -12.84
CA VAL A 49 3.33 -17.35 -11.42
C VAL A 49 4.65 -16.73 -11.00
N GLY A 50 4.58 -15.60 -10.29
CA GLY A 50 5.70 -14.91 -9.69
C GLY A 50 5.57 -14.87 -8.18
N PHE A 51 6.65 -15.16 -7.47
CA PHE A 51 6.80 -14.95 -6.03
C PHE A 51 7.95 -13.99 -5.81
N GLY A 52 7.65 -12.82 -5.24
CA GLY A 52 8.63 -11.78 -4.94
C GLY A 52 8.91 -11.67 -3.44
N PRO A 53 10.14 -11.36 -3.00
CA PRO A 53 10.43 -10.98 -1.63
C PRO A 53 10.14 -9.49 -1.41
N ASP A 54 10.16 -9.05 -0.14
CA ASP A 54 10.23 -7.64 0.25
C ASP A 54 8.99 -6.78 -0.11
N GLU A 55 7.79 -7.40 -0.30
CA GLU A 55 6.55 -6.66 -0.51
C GLU A 55 6.27 -5.73 0.68
N GLU A 56 6.35 -6.21 1.90
CA GLU A 56 6.04 -5.54 3.16
C GLU A 56 6.85 -4.26 3.42
N ILE A 57 7.99 -4.11 2.79
CA ILE A 57 8.80 -2.89 2.83
C ILE A 57 8.64 -2.02 1.58
N GLY A 58 7.69 -2.38 0.69
CA GLY A 58 7.30 -1.62 -0.48
C GLY A 58 8.31 -1.64 -1.63
N VAL A 59 9.17 -2.66 -1.70
CA VAL A 59 10.18 -2.81 -2.77
C VAL A 59 10.06 -4.13 -3.55
N GLY A 60 9.03 -4.93 -3.27
CA GLY A 60 8.81 -6.25 -3.86
C GLY A 60 8.85 -6.25 -5.38
N ALA A 61 8.16 -5.31 -6.01
CA ALA A 61 8.12 -5.17 -7.46
C ALA A 61 9.31 -4.40 -8.07
N ASP A 62 10.27 -3.89 -7.29
CA ASP A 62 11.36 -3.03 -7.82
C ASP A 62 12.29 -3.78 -8.80
N GLN A 63 12.40 -5.11 -8.66
CA GLN A 63 13.20 -5.98 -9.51
C GLN A 63 12.35 -6.87 -10.43
N PHE A 64 11.01 -6.65 -10.47
CA PHE A 64 10.13 -7.43 -11.31
C PHE A 64 10.37 -7.12 -12.78
N ASP A 65 10.60 -8.17 -13.57
CA ASP A 65 10.80 -8.07 -15.02
C ASP A 65 9.47 -8.32 -15.74
N ALA A 66 8.73 -7.23 -15.98
CA ALA A 66 7.44 -7.28 -16.64
C ALA A 66 7.54 -7.71 -18.10
N GLU A 67 8.68 -7.45 -18.78
CA GLU A 67 8.92 -7.84 -20.16
C GLU A 67 9.13 -9.37 -20.28
N ASP A 68 9.91 -9.97 -19.37
CA ASP A 68 10.11 -11.44 -19.32
C ASP A 68 8.85 -12.15 -18.82
N PHE A 69 8.08 -11.52 -17.91
CA PHE A 69 6.85 -12.08 -17.40
C PHE A 69 5.75 -12.18 -18.47
N ASP A 70 5.69 -11.27 -19.43
CA ASP A 70 4.97 -11.32 -20.71
C ASP A 70 3.53 -11.90 -20.62
N VAL A 71 2.65 -11.21 -19.92
CA VAL A 71 1.22 -11.56 -19.75
C VAL A 71 0.32 -10.37 -20.10
N ASP A 72 -0.92 -10.64 -20.49
CA ASP A 72 -1.91 -9.59 -20.81
C ASP A 72 -2.37 -8.84 -19.55
N PHE A 73 -2.53 -9.54 -18.45
CA PHE A 73 -2.85 -9.01 -17.11
C PHE A 73 -2.44 -10.01 -16.03
N ALA A 74 -2.43 -9.57 -14.77
CA ALA A 74 -2.13 -10.43 -13.62
C ALA A 74 -3.09 -10.12 -12.45
N TYR A 75 -2.97 -10.87 -11.38
CA TYR A 75 -3.57 -10.59 -10.08
C TYR A 75 -2.54 -10.77 -8.98
N THR A 76 -2.51 -9.88 -8.00
CA THR A 76 -1.95 -10.20 -6.69
C THR A 76 -3.02 -10.93 -5.88
N VAL A 77 -2.63 -12.00 -5.17
CA VAL A 77 -3.51 -12.78 -4.30
C VAL A 77 -3.11 -12.44 -2.87
N ASP A 78 -3.44 -11.23 -2.44
CA ASP A 78 -2.90 -10.56 -1.25
C ASP A 78 -3.97 -9.72 -0.53
N GLY A 79 -5.24 -9.98 -0.84
CA GLY A 79 -6.36 -9.29 -0.23
C GLY A 79 -6.81 -9.92 1.09
N GLY A 80 -7.65 -9.20 1.82
CA GLY A 80 -8.22 -9.61 3.09
C GLY A 80 -9.43 -10.54 2.94
N PRO A 81 -10.62 -10.11 3.43
CA PRO A 81 -11.78 -10.96 3.54
C PRO A 81 -12.33 -11.46 2.20
N LEU A 82 -13.11 -12.56 2.30
CA LEU A 82 -13.78 -13.18 1.18
C LEU A 82 -14.53 -12.17 0.29
N GLY A 83 -14.18 -12.16 -0.99
CA GLY A 83 -14.83 -11.34 -2.00
C GLY A 83 -14.13 -10.02 -2.31
N GLU A 84 -13.07 -9.65 -1.62
CA GLU A 84 -12.29 -8.45 -1.99
C GLU A 84 -11.75 -8.56 -3.42
N LEU A 85 -11.99 -7.49 -4.17
CA LEU A 85 -11.48 -7.26 -5.52
C LEU A 85 -11.11 -5.79 -5.62
N GLN A 86 -9.84 -5.50 -5.63
CA GLN A 86 -9.32 -4.15 -5.46
C GLN A 86 -8.49 -3.75 -6.68
N TYR A 87 -8.80 -2.62 -7.27
CA TYR A 87 -8.07 -2.05 -8.41
C TYR A 87 -7.76 -0.55 -8.25
N GLU A 88 -7.92 -0.06 -7.02
CA GLU A 88 -7.66 1.32 -6.65
C GLU A 88 -6.83 1.38 -5.37
N THR A 89 -5.71 2.08 -5.40
CA THR A 89 -4.79 2.26 -4.28
C THR A 89 -4.54 3.73 -4.01
N PHE A 90 -3.97 4.07 -2.88
CA PHE A 90 -3.34 5.38 -2.75
C PHE A 90 -2.23 5.57 -3.80
N SER A 91 -1.98 6.84 -4.16
CA SER A 91 -0.66 7.29 -4.60
C SER A 91 0.18 7.61 -3.37
N ALA A 92 1.47 7.34 -3.41
CA ALA A 92 2.35 7.38 -2.26
C ALA A 92 3.66 8.14 -2.51
N ALA A 93 4.03 8.99 -1.58
CA ALA A 93 5.35 9.59 -1.51
C ALA A 93 5.90 9.60 -0.09
N GLY A 94 7.22 9.54 0.02
CA GLY A 94 7.96 9.86 1.23
C GLY A 94 8.48 11.30 1.20
N ALA A 95 8.57 11.91 2.37
CA ALA A 95 9.19 13.23 2.54
C ALA A 95 10.20 13.18 3.68
N GLU A 96 11.42 13.55 3.40
CA GLU A 96 12.48 13.72 4.38
C GLU A 96 12.83 15.20 4.48
N ILE A 97 12.88 15.71 5.70
CA ILE A 97 13.14 17.12 5.96
C ILE A 97 14.29 17.23 6.97
N THR A 98 15.30 18.02 6.60
CA THR A 98 16.37 18.40 7.53
C THR A 98 16.20 19.88 7.91
N PHE A 99 16.23 20.17 9.20
CA PHE A 99 16.15 21.50 9.77
C PHE A 99 17.52 21.88 10.35
N LYS A 100 18.08 23.03 9.91
CA LYS A 100 19.37 23.53 10.37
C LYS A 100 19.18 24.65 11.34
N GLY A 101 19.59 24.44 12.58
CA GLY A 101 19.55 25.42 13.64
C GLY A 101 20.79 26.31 13.69
N ARG A 102 20.85 27.10 14.73
CA ARG A 102 22.03 27.82 15.22
C ARG A 102 21.96 27.88 16.72
N ASN A 103 22.82 27.10 17.37
CA ASN A 103 22.86 27.04 18.81
C ASN A 103 23.67 28.21 19.37
N VAL A 104 23.19 28.78 20.47
CA VAL A 104 23.89 29.76 21.30
C VAL A 104 23.47 29.55 22.76
N HIS A 105 24.19 30.19 23.71
CA HIS A 105 23.80 30.10 25.11
C HIS A 105 22.38 30.61 25.34
N PRO A 106 21.50 29.83 26.01
CA PRO A 106 20.07 30.19 26.17
C PRO A 106 19.82 31.57 26.79
N GLY A 107 20.71 31.99 27.74
CA GLY A 107 20.58 33.28 28.37
C GLY A 107 20.83 34.49 27.46
N THR A 108 21.43 34.30 26.29
CA THR A 108 21.71 35.35 25.28
C THR A 108 21.07 35.02 23.92
N ALA A 109 20.09 34.11 23.89
CA ALA A 109 19.55 33.53 22.68
C ALA A 109 18.65 34.47 21.87
N LYS A 110 18.09 35.53 22.49
CA LYS A 110 17.14 36.43 21.82
C LYS A 110 17.72 37.05 20.56
N GLY A 111 17.08 36.79 19.43
CA GLY A 111 17.45 37.23 18.09
C GLY A 111 18.70 36.53 17.51
N GLN A 112 19.24 35.52 18.20
CA GLN A 112 20.43 34.80 17.77
C GLN A 112 20.24 33.32 17.60
N MET A 113 19.57 32.63 18.54
CA MET A 113 19.29 31.20 18.45
C MET A 113 18.24 30.90 17.37
N ILE A 114 18.51 29.86 16.61
CA ILE A 114 17.52 29.19 15.75
C ILE A 114 17.49 27.74 16.21
N ASN A 115 16.38 27.32 16.79
CA ASN A 115 16.24 25.96 17.31
C ASN A 115 15.66 25.05 16.22
N ALA A 116 16.44 24.09 15.74
CA ALA A 116 16.03 23.19 14.69
C ALA A 116 14.81 22.34 15.06
N LEU A 117 14.69 21.88 16.30
CA LEU A 117 13.49 21.17 16.77
C LEU A 117 12.26 22.07 16.74
N GLN A 118 12.38 23.36 17.07
CA GLN A 118 11.25 24.29 16.96
C GLN A 118 10.85 24.51 15.49
N LEU A 119 11.83 24.58 14.57
CA LEU A 119 11.52 24.66 13.14
C LEU A 119 10.75 23.44 12.65
N ALA A 120 11.09 22.24 13.14
CA ALA A 120 10.38 21.02 12.78
C ALA A 120 8.92 21.03 13.30
N ILE A 121 8.71 21.50 14.53
CA ILE A 121 7.36 21.67 15.11
C ILE A 121 6.56 22.72 14.33
N ASP A 122 7.20 23.87 14.00
CA ASP A 122 6.54 24.94 13.25
C ASP A 122 6.17 24.50 11.83
N PHE A 123 7.03 23.70 11.17
CA PHE A 123 6.73 23.08 9.89
C PHE A 123 5.51 22.16 9.99
N HIS A 124 5.51 21.26 10.97
CA HIS A 124 4.40 20.33 11.19
C HIS A 124 3.08 21.07 11.41
N ASN A 125 3.08 22.11 12.20
CA ASN A 125 1.90 22.91 12.51
C ASN A 125 1.36 23.74 11.31
N LYS A 126 2.13 23.90 10.24
CA LYS A 126 1.67 24.53 9.00
C LYS A 126 0.94 23.55 8.07
N LEU A 127 1.06 22.23 8.30
CA LEU A 127 0.27 21.23 7.59
C LEU A 127 -1.18 21.22 8.10
N PRO A 128 -2.16 20.89 7.24
CA PRO A 128 -3.56 20.84 7.65
C PRO A 128 -3.80 19.83 8.78
N GLU A 129 -4.32 20.31 9.90
CA GLU A 129 -4.54 19.50 11.10
C GLU A 129 -5.45 18.28 10.84
N GLY A 130 -6.50 18.45 10.03
CA GLY A 130 -7.44 17.38 9.68
C GLY A 130 -6.89 16.34 8.70
N ALA A 131 -5.71 16.58 8.11
CA ALA A 131 -5.11 15.67 7.13
C ALA A 131 -4.09 14.73 7.77
N ARG A 132 -4.48 14.04 8.84
CA ARG A 132 -3.70 13.01 9.54
C ARG A 132 -4.39 11.66 9.43
N PRO A 133 -3.67 10.52 9.44
CA PRO A 133 -4.30 9.20 9.30
C PRO A 133 -5.42 8.93 10.30
N GLU A 134 -5.25 9.36 11.55
CA GLU A 134 -6.21 9.19 12.62
C GLU A 134 -7.47 10.08 12.51
N LEU A 135 -7.51 11.00 11.54
CA LEU A 135 -8.59 11.92 11.28
C LEU A 135 -9.19 11.78 9.87
N THR A 136 -8.77 10.79 9.10
CA THR A 136 -9.17 10.60 7.70
C THR A 136 -9.74 9.21 7.46
N GLU A 137 -10.74 9.13 6.57
CA GLU A 137 -11.37 7.87 6.16
C GLU A 137 -11.71 7.87 4.66
N GLY A 138 -12.19 6.72 4.14
CA GLY A 138 -12.60 6.60 2.74
C GLY A 138 -11.53 7.08 1.77
N TYR A 139 -11.85 8.05 0.93
CA TYR A 139 -10.96 8.61 -0.11
C TYR A 139 -10.09 9.77 0.38
N GLU A 140 -10.16 10.13 1.64
CA GLU A 140 -9.38 11.24 2.19
C GLU A 140 -7.90 10.89 2.29
N GLY A 141 -7.05 11.72 1.71
CA GLY A 141 -5.60 11.60 1.79
C GLY A 141 -5.02 12.26 3.05
N PHE A 142 -3.76 11.97 3.35
CA PHE A 142 -3.12 12.45 4.59
C PHE A 142 -1.62 12.72 4.46
N TYR A 143 -1.10 13.42 5.49
CA TYR A 143 0.32 13.49 5.86
C TYR A 143 0.51 12.74 7.17
N HIS A 144 1.32 11.71 7.20
CA HIS A 144 1.63 10.99 8.42
C HIS A 144 3.06 11.27 8.85
N LEU A 145 3.23 11.96 9.97
CA LEU A 145 4.54 12.14 10.60
C LEU A 145 5.00 10.80 11.17
N MET A 146 6.06 10.25 10.60
CA MET A 146 6.63 8.95 11.01
C MET A 146 7.65 9.08 12.11
N ASN A 147 8.48 10.12 12.02
CA ASN A 147 9.53 10.39 12.98
C ASN A 147 9.87 11.88 13.04
N ILE A 148 10.31 12.32 14.20
CA ILE A 148 10.98 13.60 14.44
C ILE A 148 12.08 13.37 15.46
N ASP A 149 13.31 13.75 15.12
CA ASP A 149 14.46 13.59 15.98
C ASP A 149 15.42 14.77 15.81
N GLY A 150 16.24 15.05 16.82
CA GLY A 150 17.26 16.05 16.67
C GLY A 150 17.65 16.80 17.95
N THR A 151 18.32 17.92 17.72
CA THR A 151 18.83 18.85 18.74
C THR A 151 18.50 20.29 18.34
N VAL A 152 19.04 21.26 19.11
CA VAL A 152 18.95 22.69 18.75
C VAL A 152 19.72 22.98 17.45
N GLU A 153 20.80 22.25 17.19
CA GLU A 153 21.70 22.50 16.03
C GLU A 153 21.13 21.93 14.73
N GLU A 154 20.59 20.71 14.78
CA GLU A 154 20.00 20.02 13.63
C GLU A 154 18.86 19.11 14.08
N ALA A 155 17.81 19.04 13.29
CA ALA A 155 16.71 18.11 13.47
C ALA A 155 16.28 17.53 12.11
N SER A 156 15.62 16.39 12.16
CA SER A 156 15.00 15.74 10.99
C SER A 156 13.57 15.37 11.27
N ALA A 157 12.77 15.31 10.22
CA ALA A 157 11.43 14.74 10.27
C ALA A 157 11.18 13.94 9.01
N SER A 158 10.50 12.79 9.15
CA SER A 158 10.05 11.97 8.03
C SER A 158 8.54 11.86 7.99
N TYR A 159 7.99 11.91 6.79
CA TYR A 159 6.57 11.81 6.52
C TYR A 159 6.30 10.81 5.41
N ILE A 160 5.13 10.20 5.46
CA ILE A 160 4.51 9.61 4.29
C ILE A 160 3.29 10.43 3.87
N ILE A 161 3.10 10.57 2.55
CA ILE A 161 2.02 11.31 1.92
C ILE A 161 1.19 10.31 1.14
N ARG A 162 -0.13 10.36 1.31
CA ARG A 162 -1.08 9.48 0.63
C ARG A 162 -2.26 10.28 0.11
N ASP A 163 -2.68 9.97 -1.10
CA ASP A 163 -3.94 10.46 -1.67
C ASP A 163 -4.39 9.53 -2.81
N PHE A 164 -5.69 9.43 -3.07
CA PHE A 164 -6.20 8.65 -4.21
C PHE A 164 -6.12 9.44 -5.51
N GLU A 165 -6.47 10.72 -5.45
CA GLU A 165 -6.52 11.58 -6.65
C GLU A 165 -5.15 12.18 -6.95
N THR A 166 -4.68 12.02 -8.20
CA THR A 166 -3.35 12.51 -8.61
C THR A 166 -3.21 14.01 -8.40
N GLU A 167 -4.23 14.80 -8.76
CA GLU A 167 -4.17 16.26 -8.58
C GLU A 167 -4.06 16.66 -7.11
N SER A 168 -4.80 16.00 -6.23
CA SER A 168 -4.74 16.22 -4.79
C SER A 168 -3.41 15.76 -4.20
N PHE A 169 -2.89 14.62 -4.65
CA PHE A 169 -1.58 14.10 -4.27
C PHE A 169 -0.45 15.08 -4.61
N GLU A 170 -0.43 15.61 -5.83
CA GLU A 170 0.55 16.62 -6.25
C GLU A 170 0.42 17.90 -5.43
N LYS A 171 -0.80 18.40 -5.19
CA LYS A 171 -1.05 19.55 -4.31
C LYS A 171 -0.51 19.35 -2.90
N ARG A 172 -0.59 18.12 -2.36
CA ARG A 172 -0.01 17.82 -1.04
C ARG A 172 1.50 17.98 -1.05
N LYS A 173 2.19 17.46 -2.05
CA LYS A 173 3.64 17.62 -2.20
C LYS A 173 4.03 19.09 -2.38
N ASP A 174 3.29 19.83 -3.20
CA ASP A 174 3.53 21.24 -3.45
C ASP A 174 3.28 22.11 -2.20
N LEU A 175 2.32 21.76 -1.36
CA LEU A 175 2.13 22.44 -0.09
C LEU A 175 3.35 22.29 0.81
N MET A 176 3.93 21.09 0.93
CA MET A 176 5.15 20.87 1.74
C MET A 176 6.33 21.70 1.20
N LYS A 177 6.52 21.75 -0.12
CA LYS A 177 7.53 22.61 -0.76
C LYS A 177 7.30 24.08 -0.43
N SER A 178 6.06 24.55 -0.60
CA SER A 178 5.68 25.93 -0.30
C SER A 178 5.94 26.33 1.16
N ILE A 179 5.67 25.41 2.11
CA ILE A 179 5.96 25.63 3.52
C ILE A 179 7.46 25.75 3.75
N ALA A 180 8.28 24.86 3.18
CA ALA A 180 9.73 24.91 3.30
C ALA A 180 10.31 26.20 2.73
N ASP A 181 9.85 26.60 1.54
CA ASP A 181 10.26 27.84 0.86
C ASP A 181 9.88 29.08 1.66
N GLN A 182 8.65 29.12 2.19
CA GLN A 182 8.18 30.21 3.05
C GLN A 182 9.04 30.34 4.30
N MET A 183 9.30 29.23 5.00
CA MET A 183 10.14 29.24 6.21
C MET A 183 11.57 29.69 5.92
N ASN A 184 12.16 29.25 4.81
CA ASN A 184 13.48 29.68 4.37
C ASN A 184 13.53 31.18 4.06
N ALA A 185 12.49 31.71 3.42
CA ALA A 185 12.38 33.15 3.16
C ALA A 185 12.26 33.98 4.45
N GLU A 186 11.43 33.52 5.41
CA GLU A 186 11.28 34.16 6.74
C GLU A 186 12.59 34.16 7.54
N LEU A 187 13.37 33.08 7.43
CA LEU A 187 14.68 32.93 8.10
C LEU A 187 15.83 33.66 7.38
N GLY A 188 15.60 34.10 6.14
CA GLY A 188 16.63 34.75 5.31
C GLY A 188 17.79 33.82 4.92
N SER A 189 17.61 32.51 5.03
CA SER A 189 18.62 31.48 4.73
C SER A 189 17.99 30.11 4.57
N GLU A 190 18.62 29.23 3.78
CA GLU A 190 18.18 27.86 3.55
C GLU A 190 18.46 26.99 4.77
N ARG A 191 17.42 26.74 5.56
CA ARG A 191 17.47 25.97 6.82
C ARG A 191 16.49 24.82 6.88
N VAL A 192 15.51 24.82 6.02
CA VAL A 192 14.50 23.76 5.85
C VAL A 192 14.77 23.10 4.50
N LEU A 193 15.34 21.89 4.52
CA LEU A 193 15.74 21.14 3.34
C LEU A 193 14.78 19.97 3.18
N LEU A 194 13.89 20.07 2.19
CA LEU A 194 12.88 19.04 1.88
C LEU A 194 13.33 18.19 0.70
N THR A 195 13.27 16.88 0.87
CA THR A 195 13.39 15.89 -0.20
C THR A 195 12.09 15.11 -0.29
N LEU A 196 11.52 15.04 -1.49
CA LEU A 196 10.32 14.26 -1.80
C LEU A 196 10.70 13.10 -2.73
N LYS A 197 10.15 11.91 -2.46
CA LYS A 197 10.36 10.74 -3.31
C LYS A 197 9.02 10.04 -3.52
N ASP A 198 8.55 10.01 -4.77
CA ASP A 198 7.39 9.20 -5.15
C ASP A 198 7.73 7.72 -5.03
N GLN A 199 6.78 6.94 -4.52
CA GLN A 199 6.92 5.50 -4.30
C GLN A 199 6.12 4.70 -5.32
N TYR A 200 4.84 5.02 -5.46
CA TYR A 200 3.92 4.45 -6.45
C TYR A 200 2.73 5.39 -6.66
N TYR A 201 1.98 5.15 -7.72
CA TYR A 201 0.74 5.85 -8.04
C TYR A 201 -0.46 4.91 -7.98
N ASN A 202 -1.67 5.48 -7.89
CA ASN A 202 -2.92 4.74 -7.88
C ASN A 202 -3.06 3.89 -9.16
N MET A 203 -3.12 2.57 -9.01
CA MET A 203 -3.20 1.62 -10.12
C MET A 203 -4.47 1.76 -10.97
N LYS A 204 -5.53 2.37 -10.44
CA LYS A 204 -6.76 2.69 -11.16
C LYS A 204 -6.49 3.38 -12.50
N GLN A 205 -5.51 4.30 -12.55
CA GLN A 205 -5.13 5.03 -13.77
C GLN A 205 -4.72 4.12 -14.93
N VAL A 206 -4.23 2.94 -14.63
CA VAL A 206 -3.84 1.93 -15.62
C VAL A 206 -5.01 0.98 -15.87
N ILE A 207 -5.59 0.43 -14.81
CA ILE A 207 -6.60 -0.63 -14.87
C ILE A 207 -7.90 -0.14 -15.53
N GLU A 208 -8.31 1.12 -15.33
CA GLU A 208 -9.50 1.68 -15.99
C GLU A 208 -9.41 1.74 -17.53
N LYS A 209 -8.23 1.61 -18.10
CA LYS A 209 -8.06 1.56 -19.57
C LYS A 209 -8.49 0.22 -20.16
N ASP A 210 -8.40 -0.85 -19.37
CA ASP A 210 -8.90 -2.18 -19.70
C ASP A 210 -9.41 -2.87 -18.43
N MET A 211 -10.72 -2.89 -18.28
CA MET A 211 -11.41 -3.49 -17.13
C MET A 211 -11.60 -5.00 -17.25
N THR A 212 -11.00 -5.64 -18.25
CA THR A 212 -11.08 -7.09 -18.47
C THR A 212 -10.74 -7.89 -17.21
N PRO A 213 -9.62 -7.67 -16.49
CA PRO A 213 -9.31 -8.45 -15.31
C PRO A 213 -10.34 -8.25 -14.17
N ILE A 214 -10.87 -7.04 -14.00
CA ILE A 214 -11.89 -6.76 -13.00
C ILE A 214 -13.21 -7.45 -13.33
N THR A 215 -13.65 -7.33 -14.57
CA THR A 215 -14.90 -7.95 -15.03
C THR A 215 -14.82 -9.46 -14.89
N LEU A 216 -13.72 -10.07 -15.32
CA LEU A 216 -13.47 -11.50 -15.25
C LEU A 216 -13.51 -12.02 -13.79
N ALA A 217 -12.74 -11.39 -12.88
CA ALA A 217 -12.72 -11.78 -11.48
C ALA A 217 -14.09 -11.63 -10.81
N LYS A 218 -14.79 -10.51 -11.09
CA LYS A 218 -16.13 -10.25 -10.58
C LYS A 218 -17.13 -11.32 -11.02
N GLU A 219 -17.18 -11.62 -12.30
CA GLU A 219 -18.08 -12.64 -12.85
C GLU A 219 -17.79 -14.03 -12.27
N VAL A 220 -16.51 -14.40 -12.11
CA VAL A 220 -16.11 -15.66 -11.48
C VAL A 220 -16.59 -15.73 -10.03
N MET A 221 -16.37 -14.67 -9.26
CA MET A 221 -16.85 -14.59 -7.89
C MET A 221 -18.39 -14.77 -7.82
N GLU A 222 -19.12 -14.05 -8.67
CA GLU A 222 -20.59 -14.14 -8.75
C GLU A 222 -21.05 -15.55 -9.12
N ASP A 223 -20.43 -16.21 -10.10
CA ASP A 223 -20.73 -17.60 -10.51
C ASP A 223 -20.47 -18.60 -9.36
N LEU A 224 -19.49 -18.33 -8.54
CA LEU A 224 -19.16 -19.08 -7.33
C LEU A 224 -20.08 -18.73 -6.13
N GLY A 225 -20.99 -17.78 -6.26
CA GLY A 225 -21.85 -17.30 -5.18
C GLY A 225 -21.10 -16.46 -4.14
N ILE A 226 -19.98 -15.87 -4.51
CA ILE A 226 -19.23 -14.90 -3.71
C ILE A 226 -19.69 -13.51 -4.11
N THR A 227 -20.05 -12.68 -3.13
CA THR A 227 -20.38 -11.27 -3.39
C THR A 227 -19.08 -10.46 -3.50
N PRO A 228 -18.78 -9.87 -4.67
CA PRO A 228 -17.58 -9.03 -4.80
C PRO A 228 -17.65 -7.77 -3.91
N ILE A 229 -16.56 -7.48 -3.22
CA ILE A 229 -16.36 -6.27 -2.42
C ILE A 229 -15.32 -5.43 -3.15
N ILE A 230 -15.79 -4.38 -3.84
CA ILE A 230 -14.94 -3.49 -4.62
C ILE A 230 -14.76 -2.20 -3.84
N GLU A 231 -13.67 -2.14 -3.09
CA GLU A 231 -13.30 -0.98 -2.27
C GLU A 231 -11.84 -0.59 -2.53
N PRO A 232 -11.47 0.69 -2.38
CA PRO A 232 -10.10 1.13 -2.58
C PRO A 232 -9.21 0.67 -1.42
N ILE A 233 -7.96 0.34 -1.73
CA ILE A 233 -6.93 0.04 -0.74
C ILE A 233 -6.37 1.36 -0.18
N ARG A 234 -6.51 1.60 1.12
CA ARG A 234 -5.86 2.75 1.80
C ARG A 234 -4.37 2.50 2.08
N GLY A 235 -3.70 1.90 1.14
CA GLY A 235 -2.30 1.50 1.12
C GLY A 235 -1.82 1.31 -0.30
N GLY A 236 -0.77 0.52 -0.46
CA GLY A 236 -0.24 0.06 -1.74
C GLY A 236 -0.25 -1.47 -1.79
N THR A 237 0.07 -1.99 -2.95
CA THR A 237 0.36 -3.39 -3.22
C THR A 237 1.37 -3.44 -4.36
N ASP A 238 2.09 -4.53 -4.52
CA ASP A 238 2.97 -4.75 -5.66
C ASP A 238 2.23 -4.59 -7.00
N GLY A 239 0.93 -4.92 -7.04
CA GLY A 239 0.05 -4.69 -8.18
C GLY A 239 0.03 -3.24 -8.66
N SER A 240 0.22 -2.25 -7.76
CA SER A 240 0.32 -0.84 -8.15
C SER A 240 1.53 -0.59 -9.04
N LYS A 241 2.71 -1.07 -8.65
CA LYS A 241 3.95 -0.91 -9.43
C LYS A 241 3.90 -1.70 -10.73
N ILE A 242 3.49 -2.97 -10.67
CA ILE A 242 3.40 -3.87 -11.81
C ILE A 242 2.41 -3.32 -12.85
N SER A 243 1.31 -2.72 -12.42
CA SER A 243 0.35 -2.07 -13.33
C SER A 243 1.01 -0.96 -14.14
N PHE A 244 1.86 -0.13 -13.52
CA PHE A 244 2.61 0.92 -14.22
C PHE A 244 3.76 0.40 -15.09
N MET A 245 4.19 -0.87 -14.91
CA MET A 245 5.12 -1.55 -15.84
C MET A 245 4.41 -2.09 -17.09
N GLY A 246 3.09 -1.96 -17.18
CA GLY A 246 2.29 -2.30 -18.36
C GLY A 246 1.42 -3.55 -18.20
N ILE A 247 1.42 -4.20 -17.05
CA ILE A 247 0.59 -5.39 -16.76
C ILE A 247 -0.50 -4.98 -15.74
N PRO A 248 -1.75 -4.72 -16.16
CA PRO A 248 -2.85 -4.43 -15.23
C PRO A 248 -2.97 -5.53 -14.18
N THR A 249 -2.76 -5.18 -12.90
CA THR A 249 -2.63 -6.16 -11.82
C THR A 249 -3.51 -5.75 -10.62
N PRO A 250 -4.83 -6.06 -10.66
CA PRO A 250 -5.69 -5.88 -9.50
C PRO A 250 -5.38 -6.91 -8.41
N ASN A 251 -5.86 -6.63 -7.20
CA ASN A 251 -5.71 -7.49 -6.04
C ASN A 251 -7.00 -8.26 -5.76
N ILE A 252 -6.89 -9.55 -5.43
CA ILE A 252 -8.00 -10.41 -5.00
C ILE A 252 -7.75 -10.94 -3.59
N PHE A 253 -8.80 -11.33 -2.90
CA PHE A 253 -8.75 -11.81 -1.53
C PHE A 253 -7.90 -13.08 -1.36
N ALA A 254 -7.19 -13.16 -0.24
CA ALA A 254 -6.48 -14.34 0.28
C ALA A 254 -6.99 -14.77 1.68
N GLY A 255 -8.00 -14.12 2.21
CA GLY A 255 -8.70 -14.50 3.43
C GLY A 255 -8.01 -14.13 4.73
N GLY A 256 -6.89 -13.42 4.69
CA GLY A 256 -6.19 -12.92 5.88
C GLY A 256 -7.00 -11.86 6.61
N GLU A 257 -6.93 -11.88 7.94
CA GLU A 257 -7.61 -10.94 8.82
C GLU A 257 -6.66 -10.49 9.94
N ASN A 258 -6.81 -9.25 10.40
CA ASN A 258 -5.93 -8.62 11.39
C ASN A 258 -4.45 -8.69 10.99
N MET A 259 -4.16 -8.55 9.71
CA MET A 259 -2.82 -8.52 9.14
C MET A 259 -1.90 -7.58 9.93
N HIS A 260 -0.60 -7.84 9.94
CA HIS A 260 0.42 -7.10 10.72
C HIS A 260 0.20 -7.11 12.24
N GLY A 261 -0.78 -7.88 12.72
CA GLY A 261 -1.17 -7.95 14.13
C GLY A 261 -0.85 -9.30 14.80
N ARG A 262 -0.70 -9.28 16.13
CA ARG A 262 -0.48 -10.49 16.93
C ARG A 262 -1.68 -11.46 16.93
N PHE A 263 -2.84 -10.96 16.51
CA PHE A 263 -4.10 -11.69 16.43
C PHE A 263 -4.53 -11.94 14.99
N GLU A 264 -3.56 -11.97 14.09
CA GLU A 264 -3.75 -12.37 12.71
C GLU A 264 -4.32 -13.78 12.63
N TYR A 265 -5.27 -13.96 11.73
CA TYR A 265 -5.86 -15.27 11.45
C TYR A 265 -6.31 -15.36 10.00
N VAL A 266 -6.49 -16.61 9.53
CA VAL A 266 -7.08 -16.87 8.21
C VAL A 266 -8.08 -18.01 8.32
N SER A 267 -9.19 -17.94 7.58
CA SER A 267 -10.17 -19.00 7.51
C SER A 267 -9.79 -19.99 6.41
N LEU A 268 -9.71 -21.28 6.77
CA LEU A 268 -9.46 -22.35 5.78
C LEU A 268 -10.52 -22.34 4.66
N GLN A 269 -11.80 -22.12 5.00
CA GLN A 269 -12.87 -22.08 4.01
C GLN A 269 -12.75 -20.87 3.08
N THR A 270 -12.23 -19.74 3.56
CA THR A 270 -11.95 -18.60 2.70
C THR A 270 -10.81 -18.89 1.74
N MET A 271 -9.74 -19.55 2.22
CA MET A 271 -8.65 -20.01 1.35
C MET A 271 -9.14 -20.98 0.26
N GLU A 272 -10.00 -21.95 0.61
CA GLU A 272 -10.62 -22.85 -0.37
C GLU A 272 -11.40 -22.07 -1.44
N ARG A 273 -12.10 -21.00 -1.06
CA ARG A 273 -12.84 -20.13 -2.00
C ARG A 273 -11.89 -19.30 -2.86
N ALA A 274 -10.74 -18.89 -2.35
CA ALA A 274 -9.71 -18.21 -3.14
C ALA A 274 -9.13 -19.14 -4.22
N VAL A 275 -8.85 -20.41 -3.87
CA VAL A 275 -8.44 -21.44 -4.84
C VAL A 275 -9.50 -21.61 -5.93
N ASP A 276 -10.80 -21.74 -5.58
CA ASP A 276 -11.88 -21.82 -6.53
C ASP A 276 -11.92 -20.59 -7.46
N THR A 277 -11.69 -19.41 -6.91
CA THR A 277 -11.68 -18.15 -7.67
C THR A 277 -10.52 -18.12 -8.66
N ILE A 278 -9.31 -18.49 -8.25
CA ILE A 278 -8.13 -18.57 -9.12
C ILE A 278 -8.39 -19.55 -10.27
N ILE A 279 -8.88 -20.77 -9.96
CA ILE A 279 -9.23 -21.77 -10.98
C ILE A 279 -10.30 -21.22 -11.92
N GLY A 280 -11.33 -20.58 -11.39
CA GLY A 280 -12.40 -19.97 -12.18
C GLY A 280 -11.87 -18.93 -13.15
N ILE A 281 -10.99 -18.03 -12.70
CA ILE A 281 -10.38 -16.97 -13.53
C ILE A 281 -9.61 -17.58 -14.70
N VAL A 282 -8.73 -18.55 -14.46
CA VAL A 282 -7.87 -19.10 -15.50
C VAL A 282 -8.57 -20.06 -16.46
N THR A 283 -9.78 -20.51 -16.11
CA THR A 283 -10.56 -21.46 -16.92
C THR A 283 -11.78 -20.83 -17.61
N LYS A 284 -12.18 -19.61 -17.22
CA LYS A 284 -13.31 -18.91 -17.81
C LYS A 284 -13.01 -18.53 -19.27
N LYS A 285 -14.01 -18.74 -20.15
CA LYS A 285 -13.89 -18.48 -21.60
C LYS A 285 -14.41 -17.10 -21.98
#